data_e18d7257330335aa6c8cd28bb191a09f
#
_entry.id   e18d7257330335aa6c8cd28bb191a09f
#
_cell.length_a   1.000
_cell.length_b   1.000
_cell.length_c   1.000
_cell.angle_alpha   90.00
_cell.angle_beta   90.00
_cell.angle_gamma   90.00
#
_symmetry.space_group_name_H-M   'P 1'
#
loop_
_entity.id
_entity.type
_entity.pdbx_description
1 polymer ?
#
loop_
_entity_poly.entity_id
_entity_poly.type
_entity_poly.pdbx_seq_one_letter_code
_entity_poly.pdbx_strand_id
1 'polypeptide(L)'
;MIRLALDPPAQLDVTKAWIHTTLKHKRQLYCCLFSTDGRFVFAGAQDGTIVHWSLARPPAADPGDKKDNKKPAKPPEPESMLLEGHSTWVSRLLATPDGSRLISSDLHGTLIGWDLAAGDPDESPPPGRGWTVKDAHPSQPGVPGWIRALAVTGDSKTLLTAGTDGIIRLWSSSDGKPVGRLEGHAGDIFSLAMHPDGKTLLSGDIFGVIHQWDLATGKSVRRFDASQLHTRKENFLADVGGVRSLAFDKTGKRLACGGMTDAKSNAFCPGKPGVLVFDFASGKQTGLLRMKKGKADDGPIEGLAFLDDGTLVGQGERLHAVCSLEFWNPADGTVLHTVDTPSGYDLAIHPDGRRICTPVWIGNGRAGNGRHATPEEYQPHFGHVRIYQLSEKPTPDKAAKT
;
A
#
# COMPACT_ATOMS: atom_id res chain seq x y z
N MET A 1 11.41 -33.68 10.89
CA MET A 1 10.68 -32.82 9.94
C MET A 1 9.18 -32.97 10.21
N ILE A 2 8.61 -32.15 11.11
CA ILE A 2 7.16 -32.12 11.36
C ILE A 2 6.67 -30.91 10.58
N ARG A 3 6.11 -31.14 9.39
CA ARG A 3 5.25 -30.15 8.74
C ARG A 3 4.06 -29.96 9.65
N LEU A 4 3.98 -28.82 10.34
CA LEU A 4 2.72 -28.37 10.88
C LEU A 4 1.76 -28.26 9.70
N ALA A 5 0.77 -29.15 9.66
CA ALA A 5 -0.34 -29.05 8.76
C ALA A 5 -0.99 -27.67 9.04
N LEU A 6 -0.79 -26.75 8.12
CA LEU A 6 -1.62 -25.56 8.07
C LEU A 6 -3.05 -26.08 7.95
N ASP A 7 -3.92 -25.66 8.86
CA ASP A 7 -5.34 -25.91 8.74
C ASP A 7 -5.80 -25.70 7.30
N PRO A 8 -6.73 -26.54 6.79
CA PRO A 8 -7.21 -26.36 5.42
C PRO A 8 -7.58 -24.90 5.23
N PRO A 9 -7.14 -24.27 4.17
CA PRO A 9 -7.24 -22.84 4.03
C PRO A 9 -8.71 -22.42 4.16
N ALA A 10 -9.03 -21.66 5.21
CA ALA A 10 -10.36 -21.14 5.45
C ALA A 10 -10.88 -20.45 4.16
N GLN A 11 -12.14 -20.70 3.81
CA GLN A 11 -12.73 -20.10 2.62
C GLN A 11 -12.70 -18.57 2.75
N LEU A 12 -12.36 -17.87 1.66
CA LEU A 12 -12.41 -16.42 1.61
C LEU A 12 -13.83 -15.94 1.88
N ASP A 13 -13.99 -15.14 2.90
CA ASP A 13 -15.26 -14.48 3.27
C ASP A 13 -14.97 -13.11 3.86
N VAL A 14 -15.09 -12.08 3.04
CA VAL A 14 -14.81 -10.71 3.45
C VAL A 14 -15.78 -10.21 4.53
N THR A 15 -16.98 -10.80 4.65
CA THR A 15 -17.96 -10.41 5.68
C THR A 15 -17.51 -10.82 7.08
N LYS A 16 -16.54 -11.70 7.17
CA LYS A 16 -15.94 -12.21 8.41
C LYS A 16 -14.55 -11.62 8.70
N ALA A 17 -14.18 -10.54 8.02
CA ALA A 17 -12.88 -9.91 8.19
C ALA A 17 -12.64 -9.48 9.64
N TRP A 18 -11.47 -9.80 10.18
CA TRP A 18 -11.08 -9.45 11.55
C TRP A 18 -9.58 -9.14 11.63
N ILE A 19 -9.17 -8.35 12.63
CA ILE A 19 -7.77 -8.04 12.87
C ILE A 19 -7.06 -9.27 13.41
N HIS A 20 -6.21 -9.89 12.58
CA HIS A 20 -5.40 -11.05 12.95
C HIS A 20 -4.20 -10.64 13.80
N THR A 21 -3.46 -9.61 13.36
CA THR A 21 -2.23 -9.16 14.01
C THR A 21 -2.09 -7.64 13.89
N THR A 22 -1.50 -7.03 14.91
CA THR A 22 -1.10 -5.62 14.87
C THR A 22 0.40 -5.56 15.15
N LEU A 23 1.17 -5.17 14.13
CA LEU A 23 2.60 -4.95 14.18
C LEU A 23 2.84 -3.49 14.56
N LYS A 24 3.50 -3.25 15.70
CA LYS A 24 3.67 -1.90 16.23
C LYS A 24 5.01 -1.31 15.87
N HIS A 25 5.01 0.00 15.59
CA HIS A 25 6.22 0.78 15.41
C HIS A 25 6.11 2.14 16.09
N LYS A 26 7.26 2.73 16.44
CA LYS A 26 7.35 4.00 17.18
C LYS A 26 7.21 5.24 16.28
N ARG A 27 7.19 5.08 14.97
CA ARG A 27 7.07 6.16 13.98
C ARG A 27 5.89 5.91 13.07
N GLN A 28 5.37 6.95 12.45
CA GLN A 28 4.32 6.83 11.45
C GLN A 28 4.81 6.00 10.26
N LEU A 29 3.93 5.15 9.73
CA LEU A 29 4.16 4.28 8.58
C LEU A 29 3.31 4.77 7.41
N TYR A 30 3.88 4.81 6.21
CA TYR A 30 3.23 5.33 5.01
C TYR A 30 2.90 4.27 3.97
N CYS A 31 3.68 3.21 3.92
CA CYS A 31 3.50 2.11 2.99
C CYS A 31 3.79 0.78 3.67
N CYS A 32 3.22 -0.29 3.16
CA CYS A 32 3.52 -1.64 3.60
C CYS A 32 3.33 -2.65 2.48
N LEU A 33 4.00 -3.79 2.60
CA LEU A 33 3.79 -4.93 1.73
C LEU A 33 4.12 -6.24 2.43
N PHE A 34 3.62 -7.33 1.89
CA PHE A 34 4.12 -8.67 2.20
C PHE A 34 5.26 -9.05 1.25
N SER A 35 6.21 -9.85 1.73
CA SER A 35 7.13 -10.54 0.81
C SER A 35 6.35 -11.46 -0.14
N THR A 36 6.94 -11.77 -1.30
CA THR A 36 6.29 -12.61 -2.32
C THR A 36 6.01 -14.03 -1.85
N ASP A 37 6.72 -14.51 -0.84
CA ASP A 37 6.50 -15.80 -0.18
C ASP A 37 5.56 -15.70 1.05
N GLY A 38 5.11 -14.49 1.39
CA GLY A 38 4.18 -14.23 2.51
C GLY A 38 4.78 -14.36 3.90
N ARG A 39 6.07 -14.61 4.04
CA ARG A 39 6.71 -14.84 5.35
C ARG A 39 7.03 -13.56 6.11
N PHE A 40 7.12 -12.44 5.41
CA PHE A 40 7.52 -11.16 5.99
C PHE A 40 6.54 -10.05 5.68
N VAL A 41 6.52 -9.04 6.55
CA VAL A 41 5.90 -7.74 6.32
C VAL A 41 6.98 -6.67 6.37
N PHE A 42 6.97 -5.77 5.39
CA PHE A 42 7.80 -4.58 5.37
C PHE A 42 6.92 -3.34 5.46
N ALA A 43 7.39 -2.32 6.16
CA ALA A 43 6.71 -1.03 6.20
C ALA A 43 7.70 0.13 6.19
N GLY A 44 7.42 1.15 5.40
CA GLY A 44 8.21 2.35 5.30
C GLY A 44 7.80 3.40 6.32
N ALA A 45 8.78 3.93 7.06
CA ALA A 45 8.56 4.84 8.18
C ALA A 45 8.96 6.30 7.88
N GLN A 46 8.44 7.19 8.71
CA GLN A 46 8.66 8.64 8.65
C GLN A 46 10.12 9.04 8.90
N ASP A 47 10.87 8.24 9.64
CA ASP A 47 12.27 8.52 9.98
C ASP A 47 13.28 7.98 8.95
N GLY A 48 12.79 7.47 7.80
CA GLY A 48 13.64 6.93 6.75
C GLY A 48 14.03 5.47 6.96
N THR A 49 13.50 4.82 7.99
CA THR A 49 13.71 3.38 8.20
C THR A 49 12.65 2.54 7.51
N ILE A 50 12.99 1.32 7.15
CA ILE A 50 12.04 0.29 6.75
C ILE A 50 12.01 -0.74 7.87
N VAL A 51 10.82 -0.99 8.40
CA VAL A 51 10.63 -2.02 9.43
C VAL A 51 10.31 -3.33 8.76
N HIS A 52 10.97 -4.38 9.20
CA HIS A 52 10.81 -5.74 8.71
C HIS A 52 10.37 -6.65 9.85
N TRP A 53 9.23 -7.33 9.72
CA TRP A 53 8.71 -8.30 10.68
C TRP A 53 8.63 -9.69 10.06
N SER A 54 9.07 -10.71 10.81
CA SER A 54 8.83 -12.11 10.45
C SER A 54 7.42 -12.54 10.89
N LEU A 55 6.67 -13.17 9.98
CA LEU A 55 5.36 -13.77 10.26
C LEU A 55 5.47 -15.28 10.52
N ALA A 56 6.65 -15.85 10.38
CA ALA A 56 6.86 -17.28 10.26
C ALA A 56 6.88 -18.05 11.58
N ARG A 57 6.62 -17.43 12.73
CA ARG A 57 6.48 -18.21 13.98
C ARG A 57 5.73 -17.42 15.04
N PRO A 58 4.63 -17.94 15.61
CA PRO A 58 4.33 -17.56 16.99
C PRO A 58 5.53 -18.05 17.82
N PRO A 59 6.13 -17.20 18.66
CA PRO A 59 7.20 -17.67 19.53
C PRO A 59 6.71 -18.88 20.30
N ALA A 60 7.58 -19.86 20.42
CA ALA A 60 7.29 -21.08 21.15
C ALA A 60 6.69 -20.71 22.52
N ALA A 61 5.51 -21.22 22.80
CA ALA A 61 4.96 -21.15 24.15
C ALA A 61 6.02 -21.77 25.06
N ASP A 62 6.50 -20.97 26.01
CA ASP A 62 7.44 -21.46 27.03
C ASP A 62 6.80 -22.67 27.72
N PRO A 63 7.37 -23.88 27.65
CA PRO A 63 6.83 -25.04 28.31
C PRO A 63 6.94 -24.98 29.84
N GLY A 64 7.41 -23.86 30.39
CA GLY A 64 7.67 -23.68 31.82
C GLY A 64 6.47 -23.26 32.63
N ASP A 65 6.11 -24.10 33.56
CA ASP A 65 5.29 -23.94 34.75
C ASP A 65 3.76 -23.98 34.66
N LYS A 66 3.26 -25.20 34.76
CA LYS A 66 1.86 -25.55 35.03
C LYS A 66 1.38 -25.18 36.46
N LYS A 67 1.91 -24.20 37.13
CA LYS A 67 1.61 -23.96 38.56
C LYS A 67 1.12 -22.56 38.96
N ASP A 68 0.80 -21.68 38.03
CA ASP A 68 0.20 -20.41 38.44
C ASP A 68 -1.07 -20.10 37.64
N ASN A 69 -2.18 -19.87 38.34
CA ASN A 69 -3.47 -19.36 37.85
C ASN A 69 -3.36 -17.91 37.33
N LYS A 70 -2.28 -17.56 36.64
CA LYS A 70 -2.10 -16.24 36.01
C LYS A 70 -2.80 -16.25 34.65
N LYS A 71 -3.45 -15.13 34.33
CA LYS A 71 -3.99 -14.87 33.00
C LYS A 71 -2.96 -15.32 31.95
N PRO A 72 -3.41 -15.98 30.85
CA PRO A 72 -2.48 -16.42 29.80
C PRO A 72 -1.59 -15.23 29.40
N ALA A 73 -0.30 -15.46 29.39
CA ALA A 73 0.67 -14.44 28.99
C ALA A 73 0.30 -13.93 27.59
N LYS A 74 0.33 -12.62 27.41
CA LYS A 74 0.12 -12.01 26.09
C LYS A 74 1.16 -12.62 25.15
N PRO A 75 0.76 -13.10 23.95
CA PRO A 75 1.72 -13.61 23.00
C PRO A 75 2.80 -12.55 22.76
N PRO A 76 4.07 -12.93 22.73
CA PRO A 76 5.16 -11.99 22.50
C PRO A 76 4.95 -11.27 21.16
N GLU A 77 5.38 -10.01 21.12
CA GLU A 77 5.28 -9.21 19.89
C GLU A 77 6.27 -9.79 18.85
N PRO A 78 5.89 -9.82 17.55
CA PRO A 78 6.79 -10.29 16.51
C PRO A 78 8.11 -9.52 16.51
N GLU A 79 9.21 -10.21 16.36
CA GLU A 79 10.52 -9.58 16.24
C GLU A 79 10.56 -8.69 15.00
N SER A 80 11.16 -7.51 15.15
CA SER A 80 11.32 -6.56 14.07
C SER A 80 12.79 -6.16 13.91
N MET A 81 13.19 -5.99 12.66
CA MET A 81 14.48 -5.44 12.28
C MET A 81 14.29 -4.14 11.49
N LEU A 82 15.31 -3.29 11.48
CA LEU A 82 15.29 -2.03 10.76
C LEU A 82 16.30 -2.08 9.61
N LEU A 83 15.86 -1.64 8.42
CA LEU A 83 16.73 -1.37 7.29
C LEU A 83 16.91 0.15 7.21
N GLU A 84 18.15 0.59 7.32
CA GLU A 84 18.51 2.01 7.30
C GLU A 84 19.14 2.40 5.97
N GLY A 85 18.75 3.57 5.43
CA GLY A 85 19.32 4.01 4.16
C GLY A 85 18.73 5.26 3.56
N HIS A 86 17.48 5.57 3.86
CA HIS A 86 16.82 6.80 3.43
C HIS A 86 17.06 7.93 4.43
N SER A 87 17.10 9.16 3.95
CA SER A 87 17.29 10.36 4.78
C SER A 87 15.97 11.07 5.13
N THR A 88 14.86 10.60 4.57
CA THR A 88 13.52 11.15 4.78
C THR A 88 12.47 10.04 4.67
N TRP A 89 11.22 10.40 4.73
CA TRP A 89 10.08 9.47 4.76
C TRP A 89 10.13 8.46 3.61
N VAL A 90 10.07 7.19 3.94
CA VAL A 90 9.95 6.12 2.94
C VAL A 90 8.52 6.17 2.39
N SER A 91 8.41 6.57 1.14
CA SER A 91 7.13 6.86 0.47
C SER A 91 6.47 5.64 -0.13
N ARG A 92 7.26 4.72 -0.69
CA ARG A 92 6.76 3.49 -1.34
C ARG A 92 7.71 2.33 -1.15
N LEU A 93 7.13 1.14 -1.14
CA LEU A 93 7.81 -0.15 -1.14
C LEU A 93 7.26 -1.02 -2.26
N LEU A 94 8.10 -1.86 -2.83
CA LEU A 94 7.75 -2.83 -3.85
C LEU A 94 8.64 -4.06 -3.72
N ALA A 95 8.09 -5.27 -3.78
CA ALA A 95 8.87 -6.50 -3.97
C ALA A 95 8.87 -6.92 -5.43
N THR A 96 10.01 -7.39 -5.94
CA THR A 96 10.06 -7.96 -7.29
C THR A 96 9.28 -9.28 -7.33
N PRO A 97 8.59 -9.61 -8.44
CA PRO A 97 7.81 -10.85 -8.58
C PRO A 97 8.60 -12.12 -8.30
N ASP A 98 9.89 -12.15 -8.62
CA ASP A 98 10.80 -13.27 -8.35
C ASP A 98 11.24 -13.37 -6.88
N GLY A 99 10.84 -12.40 -6.05
CA GLY A 99 11.18 -12.36 -4.63
C GLY A 99 12.64 -12.04 -4.33
N SER A 100 13.44 -11.69 -5.32
CA SER A 100 14.88 -11.46 -5.13
C SER A 100 15.19 -10.09 -4.50
N ARG A 101 14.28 -9.10 -4.63
CA ARG A 101 14.53 -7.74 -4.18
C ARG A 101 13.32 -7.07 -3.53
N LEU A 102 13.63 -6.24 -2.54
CA LEU A 102 12.76 -5.18 -2.08
C LEU A 102 13.27 -3.86 -2.67
N ILE A 103 12.37 -3.04 -3.17
CA ILE A 103 12.67 -1.69 -3.67
C ILE A 103 11.96 -0.69 -2.75
N SER A 104 12.66 0.36 -2.40
CA SER A 104 12.11 1.45 -1.58
C SER A 104 12.42 2.81 -2.17
N SER A 105 11.53 3.77 -1.98
CA SER A 105 11.74 5.16 -2.37
C SER A 105 11.40 6.13 -1.26
N ASP A 106 11.95 7.35 -1.33
CA ASP A 106 11.69 8.41 -0.36
C ASP A 106 11.21 9.73 -1.00
N LEU A 107 10.89 10.70 -0.14
CA LEU A 107 10.42 12.02 -0.58
C LEU A 107 11.53 12.92 -1.16
N HIS A 108 12.81 12.53 -1.09
CA HIS A 108 13.91 13.25 -1.72
C HIS A 108 14.35 12.62 -3.05
N GLY A 109 13.55 11.67 -3.58
CA GLY A 109 13.87 11.02 -4.85
C GLY A 109 14.97 9.97 -4.76
N THR A 110 15.29 9.47 -3.56
CA THR A 110 16.22 8.36 -3.39
C THR A 110 15.51 7.05 -3.66
N LEU A 111 16.16 6.17 -4.41
CA LEU A 111 15.70 4.83 -4.73
C LEU A 111 16.73 3.82 -4.25
N ILE A 112 16.32 2.81 -3.50
CA ILE A 112 17.21 1.77 -2.97
C ILE A 112 16.67 0.39 -3.34
N GLY A 113 17.54 -0.47 -3.86
CA GLY A 113 17.30 -1.88 -4.03
C GLY A 113 17.99 -2.67 -2.91
N TRP A 114 17.22 -3.49 -2.22
CA TRP A 114 17.66 -4.37 -1.14
C TRP A 114 17.64 -5.81 -1.63
N ASP A 115 18.72 -6.54 -1.43
CA ASP A 115 18.80 -7.95 -1.76
C ASP A 115 18.07 -8.77 -0.70
N LEU A 116 17.02 -9.48 -1.10
CA LEU A 116 16.31 -10.41 -0.24
C LEU A 116 17.01 -11.75 -0.31
N ALA A 117 17.48 -12.25 0.83
CA ALA A 117 18.12 -13.55 0.88
C ALA A 117 17.11 -14.67 0.59
N ALA A 118 17.48 -15.57 -0.29
CA ALA A 118 16.76 -16.83 -0.46
C ALA A 118 17.15 -17.79 0.67
N GLY A 119 16.20 -18.38 1.37
CA GLY A 119 16.50 -19.37 2.41
C GLY A 119 15.48 -19.46 3.53
N ASP A 120 15.86 -20.14 4.60
CA ASP A 120 15.05 -20.27 5.81
C ASP A 120 14.96 -18.91 6.51
N PRO A 121 13.75 -18.40 6.86
CA PRO A 121 13.60 -17.14 7.56
C PRO A 121 14.31 -17.10 8.92
N ASP A 122 14.45 -18.24 9.58
CA ASP A 122 15.13 -18.33 10.88
C ASP A 122 16.66 -18.28 10.75
N GLU A 123 17.21 -18.51 9.55
CA GLU A 123 18.64 -18.53 9.25
C GLU A 123 19.07 -17.45 8.24
N SER A 124 18.11 -16.76 7.59
CA SER A 124 18.43 -15.79 6.56
C SER A 124 18.90 -14.47 7.19
N PRO A 125 20.01 -13.90 6.71
CA PRO A 125 20.43 -12.57 7.13
C PRO A 125 19.35 -11.52 6.74
N PRO A 126 19.32 -10.38 7.44
CA PRO A 126 18.44 -9.27 7.05
C PRO A 126 18.74 -8.85 5.60
N PRO A 127 17.74 -8.27 4.91
CA PRO A 127 17.93 -7.75 3.56
C PRO A 127 19.17 -6.84 3.48
N GLY A 128 20.09 -7.15 2.58
CA GLY A 128 21.29 -6.35 2.34
C GLY A 128 21.01 -5.21 1.38
N ARG A 129 21.70 -4.07 1.55
CA ARG A 129 21.64 -2.98 0.57
C ARG A 129 22.43 -3.37 -0.69
N GLY A 130 21.73 -3.60 -1.81
CA GLY A 130 22.35 -3.96 -3.08
C GLY A 130 22.83 -2.72 -3.85
N TRP A 131 21.95 -1.73 -4.04
CA TRP A 131 22.29 -0.50 -4.77
C TRP A 131 21.46 0.69 -4.29
N THR A 132 21.94 1.91 -4.60
CA THR A 132 21.25 3.17 -4.27
C THR A 132 21.37 4.13 -5.44
N VAL A 133 20.27 4.75 -5.83
CA VAL A 133 20.21 5.86 -6.79
C VAL A 133 19.73 7.09 -6.04
N LYS A 134 20.58 8.10 -5.90
CA LYS A 134 20.20 9.42 -5.40
C LYS A 134 19.65 10.25 -6.55
N ASP A 135 18.73 11.17 -6.23
CA ASP A 135 18.12 12.04 -7.23
C ASP A 135 17.53 11.29 -8.45
N ALA A 136 16.98 10.09 -8.20
CA ALA A 136 16.28 9.32 -9.24
C ALA A 136 15.16 10.14 -9.88
N HIS A 137 14.49 10.99 -9.09
CA HIS A 137 13.68 12.11 -9.54
C HIS A 137 14.29 13.41 -9.00
N PRO A 138 14.99 14.19 -9.85
CA PRO A 138 15.67 15.39 -9.39
C PRO A 138 14.67 16.47 -8.98
N SER A 139 14.93 17.10 -7.83
CA SER A 139 14.19 18.28 -7.41
C SER A 139 14.49 19.46 -8.33
N GLN A 140 13.47 20.26 -8.64
CA GLN A 140 13.55 21.51 -9.37
C GLN A 140 13.03 22.65 -8.51
N PRO A 141 13.35 23.91 -8.80
CA PRO A 141 12.82 25.05 -8.04
C PRO A 141 11.30 25.00 -7.94
N GLY A 142 10.78 24.82 -6.71
CA GLY A 142 9.34 24.71 -6.43
C GLY A 142 8.73 23.32 -6.69
N VAL A 143 9.49 22.36 -7.21
CA VAL A 143 9.01 20.98 -7.47
C VAL A 143 9.94 19.99 -6.77
N PRO A 144 9.55 19.41 -5.64
CA PRO A 144 10.35 18.40 -4.97
C PRO A 144 10.44 17.12 -5.81
N GLY A 145 11.53 16.41 -5.73
CA GLY A 145 11.78 15.17 -6.50
C GLY A 145 11.08 13.93 -5.89
N TRP A 146 9.84 14.05 -5.45
CA TRP A 146 9.12 12.97 -4.77
C TRP A 146 8.78 11.82 -5.72
N ILE A 147 9.18 10.62 -5.33
CA ILE A 147 8.70 9.38 -5.95
C ILE A 147 7.39 8.98 -5.27
N ARG A 148 6.31 8.98 -6.03
CA ARG A 148 4.95 8.71 -5.54
C ARG A 148 4.47 7.30 -5.88
N ALA A 149 5.05 6.69 -6.91
CA ALA A 149 4.61 5.38 -7.39
C ALA A 149 5.79 4.54 -7.87
N LEU A 150 5.70 3.25 -7.61
CA LEU A 150 6.62 2.22 -8.05
C LEU A 150 5.84 1.12 -8.78
N ALA A 151 6.43 0.58 -9.83
CA ALA A 151 5.97 -0.64 -10.49
C ALA A 151 7.19 -1.43 -10.99
N VAL A 152 7.01 -2.70 -11.27
CA VAL A 152 8.05 -3.56 -11.83
C VAL A 152 7.43 -4.48 -12.88
N THR A 153 8.18 -4.76 -13.95
CA THR A 153 7.74 -5.68 -14.99
C THR A 153 7.59 -7.11 -14.46
N GLY A 154 6.72 -7.90 -15.07
CA GLY A 154 6.44 -9.27 -14.63
C GLY A 154 7.66 -10.21 -14.66
N ASP A 155 8.69 -9.89 -15.45
CA ASP A 155 9.97 -10.60 -15.50
C ASP A 155 10.99 -10.12 -14.45
N SER A 156 10.58 -9.21 -13.55
CA SER A 156 11.39 -8.60 -12.49
C SER A 156 12.59 -7.77 -12.95
N LYS A 157 12.73 -7.47 -14.26
CA LYS A 157 13.96 -6.85 -14.78
C LYS A 157 13.92 -5.33 -14.82
N THR A 158 12.75 -4.74 -15.05
CA THR A 158 12.61 -3.30 -15.21
C THR A 158 11.74 -2.73 -14.10
N LEU A 159 12.32 -1.87 -13.30
CA LEU A 159 11.64 -1.07 -12.29
C LEU A 159 11.16 0.24 -12.94
N LEU A 160 9.97 0.69 -12.59
CA LEU A 160 9.38 1.94 -13.05
C LEU A 160 9.08 2.82 -11.83
N THR A 161 9.46 4.09 -11.94
CA THR A 161 9.21 5.11 -10.91
C THR A 161 8.50 6.30 -11.50
N ALA A 162 7.60 6.93 -10.76
CA ALA A 162 6.91 8.14 -11.17
C ALA A 162 6.65 9.07 -9.98
N GLY A 163 6.48 10.36 -10.25
CA GLY A 163 6.28 11.34 -9.19
C GLY A 163 5.89 12.72 -9.68
N THR A 164 6.42 13.75 -9.02
CA THR A 164 6.00 15.15 -9.15
C THR A 164 6.40 15.83 -10.46
N ASP A 165 7.28 15.23 -11.24
CA ASP A 165 7.73 15.80 -12.51
C ASP A 165 6.98 15.28 -13.74
N GLY A 166 5.96 14.40 -13.55
CA GLY A 166 5.15 13.85 -14.63
C GLY A 166 5.89 12.88 -15.55
N ILE A 167 7.10 12.44 -15.18
CA ILE A 167 7.93 11.53 -15.97
C ILE A 167 7.98 10.17 -15.30
N ILE A 168 7.75 9.11 -16.08
CA ILE A 168 7.99 7.73 -15.65
C ILE A 168 9.41 7.37 -16.05
N ARG A 169 10.25 6.98 -15.08
CA ARG A 169 11.63 6.53 -15.33
C ARG A 169 11.73 5.03 -15.19
N LEU A 170 12.53 4.44 -16.06
CA LEU A 170 12.79 3.01 -16.12
C LEU A 170 14.22 2.73 -15.66
N TRP A 171 14.35 1.73 -14.79
CA TRP A 171 15.62 1.34 -14.18
C TRP A 171 15.80 -0.17 -14.28
N SER A 172 17.04 -0.60 -14.39
CA SER A 172 17.38 -2.00 -14.16
C SER A 172 17.15 -2.35 -12.68
N SER A 173 16.32 -3.33 -12.40
CA SER A 173 16.06 -3.75 -11.01
C SER A 173 17.30 -4.39 -10.35
N SER A 174 18.22 -4.92 -11.14
CA SER A 174 19.40 -5.63 -10.64
C SER A 174 20.48 -4.69 -10.10
N ASP A 175 20.65 -3.49 -10.69
CA ASP A 175 21.76 -2.60 -10.35
C ASP A 175 21.38 -1.10 -10.30
N GLY A 176 20.11 -0.76 -10.47
CA GLY A 176 19.61 0.62 -10.41
C GLY A 176 20.01 1.51 -11.58
N LYS A 177 20.60 0.95 -12.65
CA LYS A 177 20.97 1.77 -13.82
C LYS A 177 19.75 2.24 -14.59
N PRO A 178 19.77 3.51 -15.11
CA PRO A 178 18.68 4.00 -15.94
C PRO A 178 18.60 3.23 -17.25
N VAL A 179 17.37 2.83 -17.64
CA VAL A 179 17.08 2.10 -18.88
C VAL A 179 16.35 3.00 -19.88
N GLY A 180 15.49 3.90 -19.40
CA GLY A 180 14.70 4.76 -20.25
C GLY A 180 13.73 5.66 -19.49
N ARG A 181 12.83 6.29 -20.23
CA ARG A 181 11.77 7.12 -19.66
C ARG A 181 10.54 7.16 -20.56
N LEU A 182 9.36 7.40 -19.98
CA LEU A 182 8.11 7.64 -20.68
C LEU A 182 7.60 9.03 -20.31
N GLU A 183 7.25 9.82 -21.31
CA GLU A 183 6.79 11.20 -21.15
C GLU A 183 5.40 11.36 -21.78
N GLY A 184 4.55 12.20 -21.18
CA GLY A 184 3.21 12.48 -21.72
C GLY A 184 2.17 12.92 -20.71
N HIS A 185 2.46 12.82 -19.40
CA HIS A 185 1.64 13.44 -18.37
C HIS A 185 1.95 14.93 -18.24
N ALA A 186 0.89 15.71 -17.93
CA ALA A 186 1.00 17.15 -17.73
C ALA A 186 1.24 17.55 -16.27
N GLY A 187 1.15 16.61 -15.34
CA GLY A 187 1.32 16.87 -13.91
C GLY A 187 1.75 15.65 -13.12
N ASP A 188 1.74 15.79 -11.81
CA ASP A 188 2.15 14.75 -10.85
C ASP A 188 1.50 13.40 -11.15
N ILE A 189 2.30 12.35 -11.26
CA ILE A 189 1.83 10.97 -11.35
C ILE A 189 1.76 10.39 -9.95
N PHE A 190 0.59 9.93 -9.54
CA PHE A 190 0.35 9.37 -8.21
C PHE A 190 0.37 7.86 -8.17
N SER A 191 0.06 7.20 -9.27
CA SER A 191 -0.12 5.76 -9.30
C SER A 191 0.41 5.12 -10.58
N LEU A 192 0.97 3.93 -10.43
CA LEU A 192 1.39 3.03 -11.49
C LEU A 192 0.78 1.65 -11.23
N ALA A 193 0.34 0.98 -12.28
CA ALA A 193 -0.11 -0.41 -12.21
C ALA A 193 0.31 -1.20 -13.46
N MET A 194 0.95 -2.33 -13.22
CA MET A 194 1.21 -3.29 -14.31
C MET A 194 -0.05 -4.10 -14.58
N HIS A 195 -0.39 -4.21 -15.86
CA HIS A 195 -1.43 -5.15 -16.29
C HIS A 195 -0.93 -6.59 -16.11
N PRO A 196 -1.80 -7.57 -15.80
CA PRO A 196 -1.40 -8.98 -15.62
C PRO A 196 -0.69 -9.63 -16.83
N ASP A 197 -0.75 -9.00 -18.03
CA ASP A 197 0.04 -9.45 -19.18
C ASP A 197 1.55 -9.23 -19.04
N GLY A 198 1.97 -8.47 -18.00
CA GLY A 198 3.36 -8.15 -17.74
C GLY A 198 4.04 -7.19 -18.73
N LYS A 199 3.29 -6.64 -19.71
CA LYS A 199 3.81 -5.79 -20.79
C LYS A 199 3.20 -4.41 -20.86
N THR A 200 2.00 -4.27 -20.33
CA THR A 200 1.22 -3.03 -20.34
C THR A 200 1.32 -2.36 -18.99
N LEU A 201 1.70 -1.08 -18.98
CA LEU A 201 1.69 -0.24 -17.78
C LEU A 201 0.54 0.76 -17.86
N LEU A 202 -0.08 1.05 -16.71
CA LEU A 202 -0.95 2.20 -16.54
C LEU A 202 -0.32 3.18 -15.55
N SER A 203 -0.52 4.46 -15.83
CA SER A 203 -0.12 5.56 -14.93
C SER A 203 -1.25 6.56 -14.79
N GLY A 204 -1.51 7.01 -13.57
CA GLY A 204 -2.57 7.97 -13.27
C GLY A 204 -2.04 9.25 -12.65
N ASP A 205 -2.52 10.41 -13.12
CA ASP A 205 -2.04 11.72 -12.69
C ASP A 205 -3.04 12.53 -11.86
N ILE A 206 -2.59 13.72 -11.44
CA ILE A 206 -3.38 14.68 -10.66
C ILE A 206 -4.63 15.16 -11.40
N PHE A 207 -4.61 15.23 -12.73
CA PHE A 207 -5.72 15.70 -13.55
C PHE A 207 -6.77 14.62 -13.85
N GLY A 208 -6.58 13.41 -13.34
CA GLY A 208 -7.46 12.29 -13.61
C GLY A 208 -7.24 11.67 -14.99
N VAL A 209 -6.08 11.88 -15.60
CA VAL A 209 -5.71 11.23 -16.86
C VAL A 209 -4.96 9.96 -16.56
N ILE A 210 -5.41 8.86 -17.16
CA ILE A 210 -4.72 7.57 -17.08
C ILE A 210 -4.16 7.25 -18.45
N HIS A 211 -2.84 7.10 -18.54
CA HIS A 211 -2.17 6.62 -19.74
C HIS A 211 -1.98 5.12 -19.69
N GLN A 212 -2.25 4.47 -20.80
CA GLN A 212 -1.85 3.09 -21.09
C GLN A 212 -0.60 3.13 -21.96
N TRP A 213 0.46 2.49 -21.48
CA TRP A 213 1.75 2.42 -22.15
C TRP A 213 2.03 1.03 -22.67
N ASP A 214 2.51 0.93 -23.89
CA ASP A 214 3.20 -0.23 -24.42
C ASP A 214 4.69 -0.11 -24.05
N LEU A 215 5.17 -0.94 -23.16
CA LEU A 215 6.56 -0.87 -22.67
C LEU A 215 7.58 -1.28 -23.75
N ALA A 216 7.20 -2.06 -24.75
CA ALA A 216 8.10 -2.44 -25.82
C ALA A 216 8.40 -1.26 -26.76
N THR A 217 7.43 -0.39 -26.98
CA THR A 217 7.58 0.77 -27.87
C THR A 217 7.82 2.07 -27.12
N GLY A 218 7.57 2.09 -25.81
CA GLY A 218 7.64 3.30 -24.97
C GLY A 218 6.54 4.32 -25.28
N LYS A 219 5.45 3.93 -25.97
CA LYS A 219 4.40 4.85 -26.40
C LYS A 219 3.15 4.73 -25.55
N SER A 220 2.51 5.87 -25.30
CA SER A 220 1.13 5.90 -24.81
C SER A 220 0.19 5.50 -25.96
N VAL A 221 -0.48 4.37 -25.79
CA VAL A 221 -1.36 3.79 -26.82
C VAL A 221 -2.83 4.12 -26.60
N ARG A 222 -3.21 4.49 -25.39
CA ARG A 222 -4.59 4.86 -25.03
C ARG A 222 -4.61 5.70 -23.76
N ARG A 223 -5.68 6.47 -23.58
CA ARG A 223 -5.99 7.19 -22.36
C ARG A 223 -7.37 6.80 -21.83
N PHE A 224 -7.52 6.78 -20.50
CA PHE A 224 -8.80 6.67 -19.84
C PHE A 224 -9.08 8.00 -19.15
N ASP A 225 -10.34 8.39 -19.12
CA ASP A 225 -10.79 9.61 -18.47
C ASP A 225 -11.31 9.30 -17.06
N ALA A 226 -10.52 9.67 -16.07
CA ALA A 226 -10.89 9.66 -14.66
C ALA A 226 -10.96 11.08 -14.06
N SER A 227 -11.25 12.10 -14.90
CA SER A 227 -11.32 13.51 -14.50
C SER A 227 -12.35 13.78 -13.41
N GLN A 228 -13.33 12.90 -13.20
CA GLN A 228 -14.24 12.94 -12.06
C GLN A 228 -13.50 12.91 -10.71
N LEU A 229 -12.28 12.38 -10.67
CA LEU A 229 -11.42 12.34 -9.47
C LEU A 229 -10.58 13.61 -9.31
N HIS A 230 -10.64 14.53 -10.23
CA HIS A 230 -9.94 15.81 -10.20
C HIS A 230 -10.89 16.96 -9.87
N THR A 231 -10.40 17.93 -9.12
CA THR A 231 -11.10 19.18 -8.86
C THR A 231 -10.14 20.35 -8.95
N ARG A 232 -10.42 21.32 -9.82
CA ARG A 232 -9.71 22.59 -9.87
C ARG A 232 -10.34 23.54 -8.85
N LYS A 233 -9.51 24.14 -8.00
CA LYS A 233 -9.90 25.18 -7.02
C LYS A 233 -9.37 26.54 -7.45
N GLU A 234 -10.18 27.28 -8.19
CA GLU A 234 -9.81 28.58 -8.76
C GLU A 234 -9.39 29.59 -7.69
N ASN A 235 -10.08 29.60 -6.54
CA ASN A 235 -9.76 30.52 -5.44
C ASN A 235 -8.36 30.32 -4.85
N PHE A 236 -7.77 29.15 -5.05
CA PHE A 236 -6.45 28.80 -4.55
C PHE A 236 -5.46 28.46 -5.68
N LEU A 237 -5.90 28.54 -6.94
CA LEU A 237 -5.15 28.13 -8.12
C LEU A 237 -4.53 26.71 -7.97
N ALA A 238 -5.28 25.82 -7.32
CA ALA A 238 -4.80 24.48 -6.98
C ALA A 238 -5.61 23.37 -7.64
N ASP A 239 -4.90 22.35 -8.11
CA ASP A 239 -5.46 21.09 -8.56
C ASP A 239 -5.44 20.10 -7.40
N VAL A 240 -6.58 19.42 -7.16
CA VAL A 240 -6.79 18.57 -6.00
C VAL A 240 -7.42 17.24 -6.44
N GLY A 241 -7.08 16.15 -5.78
CA GLY A 241 -7.58 14.81 -6.11
C GLY A 241 -6.61 14.04 -7.00
N GLY A 242 -7.08 13.64 -8.17
CA GLY A 242 -6.34 12.82 -9.12
C GLY A 242 -6.48 11.32 -8.88
N VAL A 243 -5.79 10.54 -9.69
CA VAL A 243 -5.78 9.08 -9.63
C VAL A 243 -4.75 8.63 -8.61
N ARG A 244 -5.19 8.45 -7.36
CA ARG A 244 -4.32 8.15 -6.22
C ARG A 244 -3.86 6.69 -6.18
N SER A 245 -4.71 5.80 -6.64
CA SER A 245 -4.43 4.37 -6.71
C SER A 245 -5.00 3.73 -7.97
N LEU A 246 -4.34 2.70 -8.45
CA LEU A 246 -4.73 1.90 -9.61
C LEU A 246 -4.62 0.43 -9.25
N ALA A 247 -5.62 -0.37 -9.64
CA ALA A 247 -5.58 -1.81 -9.47
C ALA A 247 -6.25 -2.52 -10.65
N PHE A 248 -5.67 -3.64 -11.08
CA PHE A 248 -6.30 -4.58 -12.00
C PHE A 248 -6.89 -5.76 -11.25
N ASP A 249 -7.98 -6.29 -11.76
CA ASP A 249 -8.38 -7.63 -11.40
C ASP A 249 -7.37 -8.65 -11.98
N LYS A 250 -7.34 -9.84 -11.43
CA LYS A 250 -6.37 -10.87 -11.85
C LYS A 250 -6.51 -11.31 -13.31
N THR A 251 -7.65 -11.05 -13.96
CA THR A 251 -7.89 -11.33 -15.36
C THR A 251 -7.46 -10.21 -16.30
N GLY A 252 -7.11 -9.02 -15.75
CA GLY A 252 -6.82 -7.81 -16.51
C GLY A 252 -8.03 -7.18 -17.21
N LYS A 253 -9.24 -7.67 -16.97
CA LYS A 253 -10.45 -7.17 -17.63
C LYS A 253 -11.03 -5.92 -17.00
N ARG A 254 -10.80 -5.73 -15.69
CA ARG A 254 -11.29 -4.59 -14.95
C ARG A 254 -10.12 -3.78 -14.41
N LEU A 255 -10.23 -2.47 -14.58
CA LEU A 255 -9.34 -1.48 -13.98
C LEU A 255 -10.14 -0.69 -12.95
N ALA A 256 -9.64 -0.61 -11.74
CA ALA A 256 -10.16 0.27 -10.68
C ALA A 256 -9.21 1.42 -10.42
N CYS A 257 -9.76 2.63 -10.23
CA CYS A 257 -9.03 3.87 -10.03
C CYS A 257 -9.55 4.57 -8.78
N GLY A 258 -8.75 4.61 -7.74
CA GLY A 258 -9.09 5.26 -6.47
C GLY A 258 -8.69 6.73 -6.44
N GLY A 259 -9.49 7.52 -5.75
CA GLY A 259 -9.27 8.94 -5.55
C GLY A 259 -10.42 9.57 -4.77
N MET A 260 -10.72 10.84 -5.05
CA MET A 260 -11.88 11.53 -4.48
C MET A 260 -12.52 12.45 -5.51
N THR A 261 -13.81 12.67 -5.36
CA THR A 261 -14.57 13.68 -6.13
C THR A 261 -14.98 14.84 -5.23
N ASP A 262 -15.40 15.96 -5.85
CA ASP A 262 -15.99 17.09 -5.15
C ASP A 262 -15.11 17.65 -4.01
N ALA A 263 -13.80 17.73 -4.21
CA ALA A 263 -12.90 18.28 -3.21
C ALA A 263 -13.29 19.72 -2.84
N LYS A 264 -13.40 20.03 -1.53
CA LYS A 264 -13.89 21.33 -1.03
C LYS A 264 -12.77 22.33 -0.78
N SER A 265 -11.56 21.85 -0.49
CA SER A 265 -10.45 22.73 -0.10
C SER A 265 -9.12 22.04 -0.49
N ASN A 266 -8.08 22.85 -0.66
CA ASN A 266 -6.73 22.36 -0.87
C ASN A 266 -5.95 22.15 0.43
N ALA A 267 -6.40 22.73 1.56
CA ALA A 267 -5.64 22.70 2.81
C ALA A 267 -5.66 21.33 3.51
N PHE A 268 -6.80 20.64 3.44
CA PHE A 268 -7.00 19.32 4.04
C PHE A 268 -7.65 18.34 3.07
N CYS A 269 -7.74 18.72 1.80
CA CYS A 269 -8.30 17.92 0.71
C CYS A 269 -9.58 17.14 1.06
N PRO A 270 -10.56 17.72 1.80
CA PRO A 270 -11.80 17.01 2.03
C PRO A 270 -12.59 16.90 0.73
N GLY A 271 -13.00 15.70 0.42
CA GLY A 271 -13.81 15.39 -0.74
C GLY A 271 -14.63 14.12 -0.49
N LYS A 272 -15.19 13.54 -1.55
CA LYS A 272 -15.92 12.29 -1.45
C LYS A 272 -15.03 11.16 -1.97
N PRO A 273 -14.52 10.26 -1.09
CA PRO A 273 -13.78 9.09 -1.51
C PRO A 273 -14.55 8.30 -2.56
N GLY A 274 -13.89 7.90 -3.62
CA GLY A 274 -14.54 7.16 -4.70
C GLY A 274 -13.57 6.34 -5.54
N VAL A 275 -14.11 5.29 -6.15
CA VAL A 275 -13.40 4.42 -7.08
C VAL A 275 -14.16 4.37 -8.39
N LEU A 276 -13.51 4.75 -9.49
CA LEU A 276 -14.01 4.52 -10.84
C LEU A 276 -13.60 3.11 -11.27
N VAL A 277 -14.55 2.40 -11.89
CA VAL A 277 -14.28 1.08 -12.46
C VAL A 277 -14.45 1.16 -13.97
N PHE A 278 -13.49 0.59 -14.70
CA PHE A 278 -13.49 0.55 -16.16
C PHE A 278 -13.46 -0.89 -16.66
N ASP A 279 -14.18 -1.17 -17.72
CA ASP A 279 -13.90 -2.30 -18.60
C ASP A 279 -12.63 -1.99 -19.38
N PHE A 280 -11.58 -2.78 -19.17
CA PHE A 280 -10.26 -2.45 -19.71
C PHE A 280 -10.22 -2.57 -21.24
N ALA A 281 -10.93 -3.53 -21.83
CA ALA A 281 -10.90 -3.75 -23.28
C ALA A 281 -11.53 -2.57 -24.04
N SER A 282 -12.71 -2.14 -23.64
CA SER A 282 -13.42 -1.03 -24.28
C SER A 282 -12.97 0.35 -23.81
N GLY A 283 -12.33 0.45 -22.65
CA GLY A 283 -12.00 1.72 -21.97
C GLY A 283 -13.21 2.43 -21.36
N LYS A 284 -14.36 1.78 -21.30
CA LYS A 284 -15.61 2.36 -20.81
C LYS A 284 -15.66 2.32 -19.30
N GLN A 285 -16.01 3.44 -18.67
CA GLN A 285 -16.34 3.45 -17.25
C GLN A 285 -17.63 2.64 -17.03
N THR A 286 -17.59 1.68 -16.13
CA THR A 286 -18.70 0.80 -15.77
C THR A 286 -19.33 1.13 -14.42
N GLY A 287 -18.61 1.87 -13.56
CA GLY A 287 -19.12 2.22 -12.25
C GLY A 287 -18.36 3.36 -11.57
N LEU A 288 -19.01 3.93 -10.55
CA LEU A 288 -18.44 4.82 -9.56
C LEU A 288 -18.86 4.31 -8.18
N LEU A 289 -17.91 3.71 -7.46
CA LEU A 289 -18.12 3.18 -6.12
C LEU A 289 -17.88 4.29 -5.10
N ARG A 290 -18.69 4.37 -4.07
CA ARG A 290 -18.59 5.33 -2.98
C ARG A 290 -18.43 4.62 -1.67
N MET A 291 -17.60 5.15 -0.79
CA MET A 291 -17.57 4.67 0.58
C MET A 291 -18.91 4.92 1.26
N LYS A 292 -19.47 3.89 1.90
CA LYS A 292 -20.77 3.94 2.56
C LYS A 292 -20.69 4.61 3.93
N LYS A 293 -19.58 4.40 4.63
CA LYS A 293 -19.32 4.96 5.94
C LYS A 293 -18.39 6.15 5.81
N GLY A 294 -18.88 7.33 6.06
CA GLY A 294 -18.13 8.57 6.08
C GLY A 294 -19.10 9.75 6.07
N LYS A 295 -18.79 10.79 6.82
CA LYS A 295 -19.37 12.10 6.55
C LYS A 295 -18.77 12.59 5.23
N ALA A 296 -19.47 13.36 4.48
CA ALA A 296 -19.21 13.75 3.09
C ALA A 296 -17.83 14.39 2.78
N ASP A 297 -16.91 14.45 3.72
CA ASP A 297 -15.68 15.22 3.64
C ASP A 297 -14.49 14.41 4.16
N ASP A 298 -14.12 13.37 3.44
CA ASP A 298 -12.97 12.49 3.73
C ASP A 298 -11.89 12.65 2.65
N GLY A 299 -10.68 12.14 2.89
CA GLY A 299 -9.59 12.12 1.92
C GLY A 299 -9.79 11.10 0.79
N PRO A 300 -8.82 11.00 -0.13
CA PRO A 300 -8.91 10.09 -1.27
C PRO A 300 -8.78 8.62 -0.87
N ILE A 301 -9.15 7.73 -1.79
CA ILE A 301 -8.81 6.30 -1.72
C ILE A 301 -7.35 6.13 -2.13
N GLU A 302 -6.47 5.86 -1.17
CA GLU A 302 -5.03 5.68 -1.37
C GLU A 302 -4.66 4.20 -1.56
N GLY A 303 -5.25 3.31 -0.78
CA GLY A 303 -5.06 1.85 -0.90
C GLY A 303 -6.20 1.23 -1.69
N LEU A 304 -5.88 0.43 -2.72
CA LEU A 304 -6.87 -0.21 -3.59
C LEU A 304 -6.33 -1.53 -4.14
N ALA A 305 -7.11 -2.60 -4.04
CA ALA A 305 -6.73 -3.90 -4.61
C ALA A 305 -7.93 -4.77 -4.94
N PHE A 306 -7.78 -5.67 -5.91
CA PHE A 306 -8.74 -6.74 -6.16
C PHE A 306 -8.30 -8.02 -5.45
N LEU A 307 -9.22 -8.67 -4.77
CA LEU A 307 -9.04 -10.02 -4.25
C LEU A 307 -9.20 -11.05 -5.39
N ASP A 308 -8.80 -12.29 -5.13
CA ASP A 308 -8.81 -13.37 -6.13
C ASP A 308 -10.20 -13.73 -6.66
N ASP A 309 -11.24 -13.51 -5.85
CA ASP A 309 -12.65 -13.72 -6.21
C ASP A 309 -13.25 -12.56 -7.01
N GLY A 310 -12.47 -11.51 -7.26
CA GLY A 310 -12.90 -10.30 -7.95
C GLY A 310 -13.54 -9.24 -7.06
N THR A 311 -13.63 -9.47 -5.75
CA THR A 311 -14.01 -8.44 -4.78
C THR A 311 -12.99 -7.31 -4.79
N LEU A 312 -13.44 -6.06 -4.81
CA LEU A 312 -12.59 -4.89 -4.70
C LEU A 312 -12.53 -4.43 -3.25
N VAL A 313 -11.32 -4.16 -2.75
CA VAL A 313 -11.12 -3.57 -1.42
C VAL A 313 -10.41 -2.24 -1.55
N GLY A 314 -10.86 -1.24 -0.80
CA GLY A 314 -10.24 0.07 -0.75
C GLY A 314 -10.19 0.64 0.64
N GLN A 315 -9.15 1.45 0.87
CA GLN A 315 -8.96 2.22 2.08
C GLN A 315 -8.81 3.69 1.73
N GLY A 316 -9.61 4.52 2.38
CA GLY A 316 -9.50 5.96 2.27
C GLY A 316 -8.65 6.57 3.38
N GLU A 317 -8.14 7.76 3.12
CA GLU A 317 -7.58 8.63 4.15
C GLU A 317 -8.70 9.40 4.83
N ARG A 318 -8.67 9.51 6.16
CA ARG A 318 -9.57 10.40 6.92
C ARG A 318 -8.78 11.35 7.80
N LEU A 319 -9.09 12.63 7.69
CA LEU A 319 -8.36 13.68 8.39
C LEU A 319 -8.51 13.67 9.92
N HIS A 320 -9.52 13.01 10.46
CA HIS A 320 -9.87 13.21 11.87
C HIS A 320 -10.36 11.98 12.65
N ALA A 321 -9.99 10.75 12.38
CA ALA A 321 -10.08 9.68 13.36
C ALA A 321 -10.36 8.26 12.83
N VAL A 322 -11.52 7.95 12.28
CA VAL A 322 -11.87 6.57 11.90
C VAL A 322 -12.12 6.52 10.41
N CYS A 323 -11.29 5.78 9.71
CA CYS A 323 -11.46 5.42 8.32
C CYS A 323 -12.15 4.05 8.23
N SER A 324 -12.34 3.55 7.04
CA SER A 324 -12.81 2.19 6.82
C SER A 324 -12.02 1.50 5.71
N LEU A 325 -11.92 0.19 5.85
CA LEU A 325 -11.74 -0.70 4.72
C LEU A 325 -13.13 -1.04 4.21
N GLU A 326 -13.40 -0.78 2.95
CA GLU A 326 -14.64 -1.22 2.32
C GLU A 326 -14.38 -2.24 1.24
N PHE A 327 -15.28 -3.22 1.18
CA PHE A 327 -15.27 -4.31 0.21
C PHE A 327 -16.50 -4.18 -0.68
N TRP A 328 -16.27 -4.13 -2.00
CA TRP A 328 -17.35 -3.97 -2.99
C TRP A 328 -17.41 -5.12 -3.97
N ASN A 329 -18.63 -5.41 -4.43
CA ASN A 329 -18.81 -6.06 -5.70
C ASN A 329 -18.66 -4.99 -6.82
N PRO A 330 -17.58 -5.03 -7.62
CA PRO A 330 -17.33 -3.99 -8.62
C PRO A 330 -18.28 -4.05 -9.81
N ALA A 331 -19.11 -5.10 -9.95
CA ALA A 331 -20.04 -5.24 -11.06
C ALA A 331 -21.31 -4.38 -10.89
N ASP A 332 -21.75 -4.20 -9.64
CA ASP A 332 -22.99 -3.48 -9.31
C ASP A 332 -22.80 -2.38 -8.25
N GLY A 333 -21.58 -2.27 -7.69
CA GLY A 333 -21.25 -1.28 -6.68
C GLY A 333 -21.75 -1.62 -5.26
N THR A 334 -22.26 -2.83 -5.05
CA THR A 334 -22.76 -3.26 -3.73
C THR A 334 -21.60 -3.29 -2.73
N VAL A 335 -21.78 -2.63 -1.57
CA VAL A 335 -20.87 -2.77 -0.43
C VAL A 335 -21.14 -4.09 0.25
N LEU A 336 -20.18 -5.00 0.16
CA LEU A 336 -20.26 -6.34 0.77
C LEU A 336 -19.96 -6.31 2.26
N HIS A 337 -18.98 -5.51 2.65
CA HIS A 337 -18.55 -5.38 4.04
C HIS A 337 -17.80 -4.06 4.29
N THR A 338 -17.81 -3.63 5.55
CA THR A 338 -17.07 -2.44 6.01
C THR A 338 -16.41 -2.77 7.36
N VAL A 339 -15.11 -2.50 7.44
CA VAL A 339 -14.32 -2.65 8.68
C VAL A 339 -13.82 -1.29 9.12
N ASP A 340 -14.14 -0.87 10.33
CA ASP A 340 -13.62 0.37 10.90
C ASP A 340 -12.11 0.23 11.18
N THR A 341 -11.32 1.17 10.69
CA THR A 341 -9.87 1.19 10.86
C THR A 341 -9.39 2.63 11.06
N PRO A 342 -8.27 2.87 11.72
CA PRO A 342 -7.62 4.17 11.63
C PRO A 342 -7.23 4.51 10.19
N SER A 343 -6.97 5.79 9.91
CA SER A 343 -6.50 6.26 8.61
C SER A 343 -5.25 5.50 8.15
N GLY A 344 -5.18 5.18 6.87
CA GLY A 344 -4.06 4.49 6.26
C GLY A 344 -3.84 4.95 4.82
N TYR A 345 -2.60 4.84 4.36
CA TYR A 345 -2.14 5.39 3.06
C TYR A 345 -1.83 4.32 2.03
N ASP A 346 -1.95 3.05 2.38
CA ASP A 346 -1.56 1.94 1.52
C ASP A 346 -2.28 0.66 1.90
N LEU A 347 -2.30 -0.31 1.00
CA LEU A 347 -2.91 -1.62 1.21
C LEU A 347 -2.18 -2.66 0.38
N ALA A 348 -1.84 -3.78 0.97
CA ALA A 348 -1.26 -4.91 0.26
C ALA A 348 -2.00 -6.22 0.58
N ILE A 349 -2.06 -7.09 -0.42
CA ILE A 349 -2.64 -8.43 -0.30
C ILE A 349 -1.52 -9.42 -0.05
N HIS A 350 -1.71 -10.31 0.92
CA HIS A 350 -0.82 -11.45 1.15
C HIS A 350 -0.90 -12.45 -0.01
N PRO A 351 0.19 -13.13 -0.39
CA PRO A 351 0.18 -14.09 -1.49
C PRO A 351 -0.82 -15.25 -1.36
N ASP A 352 -1.33 -15.53 -0.16
CA ASP A 352 -2.41 -16.51 0.03
C ASP A 352 -3.79 -16.01 -0.42
N GLY A 353 -3.92 -14.73 -0.79
CA GLY A 353 -5.17 -14.10 -1.20
C GLY A 353 -6.22 -13.92 -0.08
N ARG A 354 -5.87 -14.21 1.18
CA ARG A 354 -6.81 -14.25 2.33
C ARG A 354 -6.49 -13.26 3.42
N ARG A 355 -5.35 -12.63 3.35
CA ARG A 355 -4.91 -11.61 4.29
C ARG A 355 -4.61 -10.33 3.55
N ILE A 356 -4.90 -9.23 4.20
CA ILE A 356 -4.50 -7.90 3.74
C ILE A 356 -3.76 -7.20 4.87
N CYS A 357 -2.79 -6.37 4.54
CA CYS A 357 -2.20 -5.46 5.51
C CYS A 357 -2.36 -4.01 5.08
N THR A 358 -2.41 -3.13 6.07
CA THR A 358 -2.46 -1.69 5.86
C THR A 358 -1.68 -0.98 6.96
N PRO A 359 -0.85 0.03 6.62
CA PRO A 359 -0.27 0.90 7.61
C PRO A 359 -1.39 1.79 8.17
N VAL A 360 -1.47 1.88 9.48
CA VAL A 360 -2.48 2.69 10.15
C VAL A 360 -1.83 3.69 11.09
N TRP A 361 -2.38 4.87 11.11
CA TRP A 361 -1.94 5.93 12.00
C TRP A 361 -2.71 5.86 13.33
N ILE A 362 -1.97 5.85 14.44
CA ILE A 362 -2.54 5.86 15.79
C ILE A 362 -2.03 7.10 16.51
N GLY A 363 -2.90 8.10 16.63
CA GLY A 363 -2.57 9.34 17.32
C GLY A 363 -3.83 10.12 17.69
N ASN A 364 -3.70 11.05 18.63
CA ASN A 364 -4.85 11.81 19.19
C ASN A 364 -5.36 12.94 18.29
N GLY A 365 -5.12 12.92 16.98
CA GLY A 365 -5.62 13.94 16.05
C GLY A 365 -5.07 15.37 16.26
N ARG A 366 -4.27 15.62 17.30
CA ARG A 366 -3.69 16.91 17.63
C ARG A 366 -2.22 17.08 17.24
N ALA A 367 -1.63 16.08 16.67
CA ALA A 367 -0.24 16.11 16.27
C ALA A 367 0.00 16.79 14.91
N GLY A 368 -0.90 17.63 14.49
CA GLY A 368 -0.63 18.58 13.42
C GLY A 368 0.36 19.64 13.90
N ASN A 369 1.41 19.89 13.14
CA ASN A 369 2.18 21.12 13.07
C ASN A 369 3.29 21.39 14.10
N GLY A 370 3.78 20.38 14.86
CA GLY A 370 5.03 20.54 15.61
C GLY A 370 5.08 21.67 16.64
N ARG A 371 3.94 22.21 17.07
CA ARG A 371 3.85 23.23 18.11
C ARG A 371 3.62 22.59 19.48
N HIS A 372 4.61 21.85 19.95
CA HIS A 372 4.67 21.43 21.35
C HIS A 372 5.65 22.36 22.07
N ALA A 373 5.33 22.72 23.31
CA ALA A 373 6.16 23.65 24.09
C ALA A 373 7.53 23.03 24.46
N THR A 374 7.58 21.71 24.60
CA THR A 374 8.80 20.96 24.89
C THR A 374 8.90 19.66 24.09
N PRO A 375 10.10 19.10 23.88
CA PRO A 375 10.29 17.80 23.24
C PRO A 375 9.57 16.65 23.96
N GLU A 376 9.38 16.74 25.27
CA GLU A 376 8.71 15.73 26.09
C GLU A 376 7.19 15.73 25.87
N GLU A 377 6.61 16.87 25.50
CA GLU A 377 5.18 17.00 25.13
C GLU A 377 4.90 16.47 23.75
N TYR A 378 5.93 16.22 22.94
CA TYR A 378 5.78 15.61 21.65
C TYR A 378 5.36 14.15 21.79
N GLN A 379 4.06 13.91 21.74
CA GLN A 379 3.53 12.55 21.65
C GLN A 379 3.92 11.99 20.29
N PRO A 380 4.83 11.02 20.22
CA PRO A 380 5.23 10.46 18.93
C PRO A 380 4.02 9.86 18.23
N HIS A 381 3.90 10.16 16.94
CA HIS A 381 2.93 9.47 16.10
C HIS A 381 3.36 8.03 15.94
N PHE A 382 2.57 7.12 16.48
CA PHE A 382 2.80 5.71 16.31
C PHE A 382 2.16 5.25 14.99
N GLY A 383 2.91 4.46 14.22
CA GLY A 383 2.39 3.71 13.10
C GLY A 383 2.25 2.25 13.48
N HIS A 384 1.19 1.63 13.04
CA HIS A 384 1.04 0.18 13.15
C HIS A 384 0.77 -0.38 11.76
N VAL A 385 1.18 -1.60 11.49
CA VAL A 385 0.62 -2.37 10.39
C VAL A 385 -0.44 -3.29 10.97
N ARG A 386 -1.68 -3.17 10.50
CA ARG A 386 -2.74 -4.11 10.80
C ARG A 386 -2.84 -5.16 9.72
N ILE A 387 -2.81 -6.42 10.13
CA ILE A 387 -3.07 -7.55 9.25
C ILE A 387 -4.48 -8.04 9.53
N TYR A 388 -5.32 -8.05 8.50
CA TYR A 388 -6.68 -8.55 8.55
C TYR A 388 -6.73 -9.93 7.90
N GLN A 389 -7.40 -10.87 8.56
CA GLN A 389 -7.77 -12.17 8.00
C GLN A 389 -9.18 -12.06 7.41
N LEU A 390 -9.35 -12.50 6.16
CA LEU A 390 -10.61 -12.43 5.41
C LEU A 390 -11.32 -13.79 5.44
N SER A 391 -11.60 -14.28 6.65
CA SER A 391 -12.28 -15.54 6.87
C SER A 391 -12.86 -15.59 8.27
N GLU A 392 -13.66 -16.59 8.57
CA GLU A 392 -14.19 -16.79 9.92
C GLU A 392 -13.06 -16.95 10.94
N LYS A 393 -13.21 -16.29 12.09
CA LYS A 393 -12.27 -16.41 13.19
C LYS A 393 -12.37 -17.82 13.76
N PRO A 394 -11.23 -18.55 13.93
CA PRO A 394 -11.24 -19.86 14.55
C PRO A 394 -11.94 -19.83 15.91
N THR A 395 -12.91 -20.69 16.11
CA THR A 395 -13.54 -20.86 17.44
C THR A 395 -12.49 -21.55 18.33
N PRO A 396 -12.20 -21.01 19.53
CA PRO A 396 -11.34 -21.73 20.46
C PRO A 396 -11.93 -23.11 20.70
N ASP A 397 -11.18 -24.16 20.42
CA ASP A 397 -11.62 -25.53 20.61
C ASP A 397 -12.14 -25.71 22.04
N LYS A 398 -13.41 -26.16 22.16
CA LYS A 398 -13.98 -26.66 23.40
C LYS A 398 -13.39 -28.03 23.79
N ALA A 399 -12.41 -28.51 23.08
CA ALA A 399 -11.79 -29.82 23.23
C ALA A 399 -10.59 -29.78 24.18
N ALA A 400 -10.82 -29.50 25.45
CA ALA A 400 -10.00 -29.94 26.57
C ALA A 400 -10.82 -29.99 27.87
N LYS A 401 -11.97 -30.64 27.80
CA LYS A 401 -12.71 -31.11 29.01
C LYS A 401 -13.21 -32.50 28.71
N THR A 402 -12.34 -33.45 28.68
CA THR A 402 -12.59 -34.86 29.04
C THR A 402 -11.32 -35.42 29.66
#